data_84e9ddaf09b4cfc3336e0f135cb3f8a0
#
_entry.id   84e9ddaf09b4cfc3336e0f135cb3f8a0
#
_cell.length_a   1.000
_cell.length_b   1.000
_cell.length_c   1.000
_cell.angle_alpha   90.00
_cell.angle_beta   90.00
_cell.angle_gamma   90.00
#
_symmetry.space_group_name_H-M   'P 1'
#
loop_
_entity.id
_entity.type
_entity.pdbx_description
1 polymer ?
#
loop_
_entity_poly.entity_id
_entity_poly.type
_entity_poly.pdbx_seq_one_letter_code
_entity_poly.pdbx_strand_id
1 'polypeptide(L)'
;MVAPLPIPRGLHMSQINESHLDAKVDSRHADGRPCHFPAMNQDDRIRKVFGLADESPLPLVREETLAAYYDYLVASLTLPFDALYCQNGGKMRHLIHYVQVTELMNPRQGRNHVHHGLFGRAHHHREVLELPLAEFGVMEDNPNCELIDDYAYWFVNCR
;
A
#
# COMPACT_ATOMS: atom_id res chain seq x y z
N MET A 1 18.34 -52.54 4.00
CA MET A 1 19.27 -51.92 3.06
C MET A 1 18.44 -51.38 1.91
N VAL A 2 18.25 -50.06 1.86
CA VAL A 2 17.51 -49.39 0.78
C VAL A 2 18.52 -48.50 0.08
N ALA A 3 18.69 -48.71 -1.23
CA ALA A 3 19.64 -47.99 -2.06
C ALA A 3 19.11 -46.57 -2.37
N PRO A 4 19.98 -45.53 -2.47
CA PRO A 4 19.58 -44.20 -2.86
C PRO A 4 19.41 -44.06 -4.36
N LEU A 5 18.34 -43.34 -4.77
CA LEU A 5 18.03 -42.98 -6.16
C LEU A 5 19.00 -41.91 -6.70
N PRO A 6 19.35 -41.92 -7.99
CA PRO A 6 20.28 -40.97 -8.57
C PRO A 6 19.65 -39.62 -8.89
N ILE A 7 20.43 -38.57 -8.63
CA ILE A 7 20.12 -37.16 -8.95
C ILE A 7 20.36 -36.94 -10.45
N PRO A 8 19.45 -36.37 -11.23
CA PRO A 8 19.73 -35.96 -12.59
C PRO A 8 20.60 -34.71 -12.64
N ARG A 9 21.76 -34.83 -13.28
CA ARG A 9 22.64 -33.71 -13.65
C ARG A 9 22.15 -33.07 -14.95
N GLY A 10 22.16 -31.72 -14.96
CA GLY A 10 22.38 -30.94 -16.17
C GLY A 10 21.13 -30.35 -16.79
N LEU A 11 20.87 -29.09 -16.48
CA LEU A 11 20.22 -28.17 -17.43
C LEU A 11 21.20 -27.04 -17.73
N HIS A 12 21.63 -27.04 -18.94
CA HIS A 12 22.53 -26.15 -19.64
C HIS A 12 21.92 -24.73 -19.66
N MET A 13 22.67 -23.75 -19.18
CA MET A 13 22.37 -22.34 -19.40
C MET A 13 22.58 -22.03 -20.87
N SER A 14 21.49 -21.87 -21.60
CA SER A 14 21.50 -21.32 -22.96
C SER A 14 21.27 -19.82 -22.90
N GLN A 15 22.23 -19.11 -23.41
CA GLN A 15 22.34 -17.70 -23.70
C GLN A 15 21.02 -17.10 -24.18
N ILE A 16 20.54 -16.08 -23.50
CA ILE A 16 19.52 -15.18 -24.03
C ILE A 16 20.24 -14.09 -24.80
N ASN A 17 20.02 -14.13 -26.08
CA ASN A 17 20.58 -13.29 -27.12
C ASN A 17 19.99 -11.86 -26.99
N GLU A 18 20.86 -10.87 -26.72
CA GLU A 18 20.56 -9.46 -26.92
C GLU A 18 20.54 -9.16 -28.41
N SER A 19 19.36 -8.92 -28.95
CA SER A 19 19.28 -8.24 -30.25
C SER A 19 17.95 -7.51 -30.41
N HIS A 20 18.07 -6.19 -30.47
CA HIS A 20 17.29 -5.25 -31.27
C HIS A 20 15.75 -5.30 -31.16
N LEU A 21 15.22 -4.27 -30.53
CA LEU A 21 14.00 -3.63 -31.00
C LEU A 21 14.08 -2.13 -30.73
N ASP A 22 14.77 -1.42 -31.64
CA ASP A 22 14.51 -0.01 -31.94
C ASP A 22 13.10 0.08 -32.53
N ALA A 23 12.11 0.31 -31.70
CA ALA A 23 10.80 0.74 -32.13
C ALA A 23 10.73 2.25 -32.00
N LYS A 24 11.09 2.93 -33.07
CA LYS A 24 10.86 4.32 -33.38
C LYS A 24 9.36 4.59 -33.36
N VAL A 25 8.84 5.08 -32.23
CA VAL A 25 7.46 5.54 -32.12
C VAL A 25 7.36 6.89 -32.81
N ASP A 26 6.76 6.86 -33.99
CA ASP A 26 6.43 7.98 -34.85
C ASP A 26 5.37 8.85 -34.17
N SER A 27 5.77 10.03 -33.72
CA SER A 27 4.91 11.04 -33.12
C SER A 27 4.08 11.70 -34.21
N ARG A 28 2.83 11.29 -34.42
CA ARG A 28 1.84 12.06 -35.18
C ARG A 28 0.55 12.24 -34.40
N HIS A 29 0.42 13.43 -33.84
CA HIS A 29 -0.75 14.28 -33.71
C HIS A 29 -2.14 13.58 -33.69
N ALA A 30 -2.69 13.57 -32.49
CA ALA A 30 -4.13 13.80 -32.32
C ALA A 30 -4.25 14.91 -31.27
N ASP A 31 -4.84 16.05 -31.65
CA ASP A 31 -5.20 17.17 -30.79
C ASP A 31 -6.23 16.74 -29.72
N GLY A 32 -5.77 15.92 -28.78
CA GLY A 32 -6.45 15.66 -27.54
C GLY A 32 -5.74 16.48 -26.47
N ARG A 33 -6.24 17.69 -26.18
CA ARG A 33 -5.85 18.37 -24.94
C ARG A 33 -6.11 17.43 -23.81
N PRO A 34 -5.10 17.03 -22.99
CA PRO A 34 -5.37 16.35 -21.76
C PRO A 34 -6.25 17.30 -20.95
N CYS A 35 -7.42 16.87 -20.54
CA CYS A 35 -8.17 17.53 -19.49
C CYS A 35 -7.26 17.44 -18.25
N HIS A 36 -6.39 18.43 -18.13
CA HIS A 36 -5.59 18.64 -16.95
C HIS A 36 -6.53 19.20 -15.89
N PHE A 37 -7.35 18.32 -15.32
CA PHE A 37 -7.86 18.59 -13.99
C PHE A 37 -6.59 18.63 -13.13
N PRO A 38 -6.30 19.73 -12.41
CA PRO A 38 -5.18 19.75 -11.51
C PRO A 38 -5.39 18.55 -10.58
N ALA A 39 -4.46 17.59 -10.62
CA ALA A 39 -4.48 16.48 -9.69
C ALA A 39 -4.49 17.11 -8.30
N MET A 40 -5.56 16.83 -7.54
CA MET A 40 -5.73 17.35 -6.20
C MET A 40 -4.51 16.91 -5.39
N ASN A 41 -3.84 17.85 -4.72
CA ASN A 41 -2.67 17.50 -3.94
C ASN A 41 -3.07 16.62 -2.74
N GLN A 42 -2.12 15.91 -2.17
CA GLN A 42 -2.34 14.96 -1.08
C GLN A 42 -2.98 15.63 0.14
N ASP A 43 -2.53 16.83 0.51
CA ASP A 43 -3.08 17.58 1.63
C ASP A 43 -4.56 17.94 1.42
N ASP A 44 -4.95 18.29 0.18
CA ASP A 44 -6.35 18.62 -0.13
C ASP A 44 -7.26 17.39 -0.03
N ARG A 45 -6.77 16.22 -0.43
CA ARG A 45 -7.50 14.97 -0.25
C ARG A 45 -7.70 14.65 1.23
N ILE A 46 -6.65 14.82 2.04
CA ILE A 46 -6.71 14.61 3.48
C ILE A 46 -7.66 15.63 4.15
N ARG A 47 -7.63 16.91 3.75
CA ARG A 47 -8.58 17.92 4.25
C ARG A 47 -10.03 17.51 4.02
N LYS A 48 -10.33 16.89 2.87
CA LYS A 48 -11.67 16.38 2.57
C LYS A 48 -12.11 15.26 3.51
N VAL A 49 -11.19 14.38 3.93
CA VAL A 49 -11.51 13.35 4.93
C VAL A 49 -12.10 13.97 6.19
N PHE A 50 -11.58 15.15 6.60
CA PHE A 50 -12.00 15.85 7.82
C PHE A 50 -13.02 16.95 7.57
N GLY A 51 -13.49 17.15 6.32
CA GLY A 51 -14.43 18.22 5.98
C GLY A 51 -13.87 19.63 6.19
N LEU A 52 -12.54 19.81 6.06
CA LEU A 52 -11.87 21.08 6.26
C LEU A 52 -11.90 21.95 4.99
N ALA A 53 -11.85 23.26 5.20
CA ALA A 53 -11.69 24.22 4.10
C ALA A 53 -10.27 24.14 3.50
N ASP A 54 -10.15 24.61 2.25
CA ASP A 54 -8.87 24.74 1.58
C ASP A 54 -7.91 25.58 2.43
N GLU A 55 -6.61 25.21 2.42
CA GLU A 55 -5.54 25.86 3.20
C GLU A 55 -5.61 25.69 4.73
N SER A 56 -6.64 25.04 5.28
CA SER A 56 -6.65 24.71 6.70
C SER A 56 -5.49 23.78 7.05
N PRO A 57 -4.85 23.95 8.22
CA PRO A 57 -3.83 22.99 8.65
C PRO A 57 -4.43 21.60 8.85
N LEU A 58 -3.67 20.57 8.50
CA LEU A 58 -4.11 19.19 8.75
C LEU A 58 -4.21 18.95 10.26
N PRO A 59 -5.24 18.21 10.72
CA PRO A 59 -5.43 17.98 12.13
C PRO A 59 -4.36 17.01 12.67
N LEU A 60 -3.97 17.23 13.92
CA LEU A 60 -3.04 16.33 14.60
C LEU A 60 -3.69 14.97 14.84
N VAL A 61 -2.84 13.93 14.90
CA VAL A 61 -3.26 12.58 15.23
C VAL A 61 -3.70 12.51 16.68
N ARG A 62 -5.00 12.21 16.88
CA ARG A 62 -5.66 12.04 18.18
C ARG A 62 -6.68 10.90 18.06
N GLU A 63 -7.26 10.47 19.15
CA GLU A 63 -8.29 9.42 19.15
C GLU A 63 -9.49 9.79 18.25
N GLU A 64 -9.94 11.04 18.33
CA GLU A 64 -11.08 11.53 17.55
C GLU A 64 -10.77 11.58 16.06
N THR A 65 -9.59 12.09 15.69
CA THR A 65 -9.18 12.19 14.29
C THR A 65 -8.87 10.81 13.68
N LEU A 66 -8.29 9.89 14.45
CA LEU A 66 -8.13 8.49 14.04
C LEU A 66 -9.49 7.80 13.83
N ALA A 67 -10.46 8.06 14.71
CA ALA A 67 -11.80 7.52 14.57
C ALA A 67 -12.51 8.07 13.32
N ALA A 68 -12.36 9.36 13.03
CA ALA A 68 -12.91 9.99 11.83
C ALA A 68 -12.25 9.43 10.55
N TYR A 69 -10.93 9.27 10.55
CA TYR A 69 -10.22 8.67 9.41
C TYR A 69 -10.61 7.20 9.21
N TYR A 70 -10.77 6.45 10.28
CA TYR A 70 -11.28 5.07 10.22
C TYR A 70 -12.65 5.00 9.55
N ASP A 71 -13.59 5.84 9.97
CA ASP A 71 -14.95 5.86 9.42
C ASP A 71 -14.93 6.20 7.91
N TYR A 72 -14.05 7.11 7.49
CA TYR A 72 -13.82 7.43 6.08
C TYR A 72 -13.27 6.24 5.30
N LEU A 73 -12.22 5.57 5.83
CA LEU A 73 -11.60 4.42 5.16
C LEU A 73 -12.57 3.23 5.07
N VAL A 74 -13.37 2.96 6.09
CA VAL A 74 -14.39 1.90 6.06
C VAL A 74 -15.40 2.14 4.94
N ALA A 75 -15.75 3.41 4.68
CA ALA A 75 -16.69 3.77 3.62
C ALA A 75 -16.05 3.76 2.20
N SER A 76 -14.73 3.89 2.11
CA SER A 76 -14.02 4.13 0.84
C SER A 76 -13.19 2.95 0.36
N LEU A 77 -12.62 2.15 1.27
CA LEU A 77 -11.76 1.01 0.91
C LEU A 77 -12.57 -0.13 0.28
N THR A 78 -12.01 -0.69 -0.78
CA THR A 78 -12.49 -1.94 -1.37
C THR A 78 -11.74 -3.11 -0.76
N LEU A 79 -12.42 -3.91 0.06
CA LEU A 79 -11.87 -5.11 0.69
C LEU A 79 -12.39 -6.39 0.00
N PRO A 80 -11.61 -7.47 -0.06
CA PRO A 80 -10.18 -7.54 0.30
C PRO A 80 -9.26 -6.92 -0.76
N PHE A 81 -8.04 -6.55 -0.39
CA PHE A 81 -7.03 -6.11 -1.33
C PHE A 81 -5.63 -6.64 -0.98
N ASP A 82 -4.77 -6.75 -2.00
CA ASP A 82 -3.40 -7.21 -1.85
C ASP A 82 -2.47 -6.04 -1.50
N ALA A 83 -1.55 -6.29 -0.57
CA ALA A 83 -0.58 -5.32 -0.11
C ALA A 83 0.79 -5.95 0.14
N LEU A 84 1.81 -5.12 0.19
CA LEU A 84 3.15 -5.46 0.62
C LEU A 84 3.34 -5.02 2.07
N TYR A 85 3.94 -5.87 2.88
CA TYR A 85 4.36 -5.53 4.23
C TYR A 85 5.85 -5.75 4.38
N CYS A 86 6.58 -4.72 4.83
CA CYS A 86 8.02 -4.79 5.03
C CYS A 86 8.32 -5.01 6.52
N GLN A 87 8.70 -6.22 6.86
CA GLN A 87 9.15 -6.53 8.21
C GLN A 87 10.62 -6.18 8.41
N ASN A 88 10.92 -5.30 9.36
CA ASN A 88 12.28 -4.99 9.78
C ASN A 88 12.84 -6.15 10.62
N GLY A 89 13.45 -7.11 9.97
CA GLY A 89 14.09 -8.26 10.63
C GLY A 89 15.53 -7.98 11.03
N GLY A 90 15.81 -7.07 11.97
CA GLY A 90 17.14 -6.74 12.53
C GLY A 90 18.36 -7.03 11.64
N LYS A 91 19.46 -6.27 11.76
CA LYS A 91 20.69 -6.40 10.94
C LYS A 91 20.47 -6.60 9.44
N MET A 92 19.91 -5.57 8.76
CA MET A 92 19.89 -5.40 7.28
C MET A 92 19.07 -6.43 6.47
N ARG A 93 18.08 -7.09 7.02
CA ARG A 93 17.15 -7.91 6.23
C ARG A 93 15.76 -7.31 6.26
N HIS A 94 15.39 -6.61 5.18
CA HIS A 94 14.00 -6.26 4.89
C HIS A 94 13.35 -7.47 4.25
N LEU A 95 12.43 -8.11 4.96
CA LEU A 95 11.62 -9.18 4.40
C LEU A 95 10.32 -8.55 3.89
N ILE A 96 10.09 -8.66 2.61
CA ILE A 96 8.84 -8.21 1.98
C ILE A 96 7.89 -9.39 1.96
N HIS A 97 6.72 -9.21 2.55
CA HIS A 97 5.65 -10.18 2.59
C HIS A 97 4.48 -9.69 1.73
N TYR A 98 3.96 -10.55 0.87
CA TYR A 98 2.70 -10.32 0.19
C TYR A 98 1.58 -10.78 1.12
N VAL A 99 0.67 -9.86 1.41
CA VAL A 99 -0.45 -10.10 2.33
C VAL A 99 -1.76 -9.68 1.67
N GLN A 100 -2.86 -10.30 2.06
CA GLN A 100 -4.20 -9.88 1.66
C GLN A 100 -4.90 -9.24 2.85
N VAL A 101 -5.18 -7.95 2.75
CA VAL A 101 -5.91 -7.19 3.78
C VAL A 101 -7.40 -7.48 3.63
N THR A 102 -8.01 -7.97 4.69
CA THR A 102 -9.41 -8.43 4.69
C THR A 102 -10.33 -7.62 5.56
N GLU A 103 -9.77 -6.89 6.53
CA GLU A 103 -10.55 -6.11 7.50
C GLU A 103 -9.74 -4.93 8.01
N LEU A 104 -10.41 -3.79 8.22
CA LEU A 104 -9.87 -2.66 8.94
C LEU A 104 -10.34 -2.73 10.40
N MET A 105 -9.42 -2.72 11.35
CA MET A 105 -9.73 -2.89 12.77
C MET A 105 -10.25 -1.60 13.39
N ASN A 106 -11.36 -1.70 14.12
CA ASN A 106 -11.98 -0.53 14.75
C ASN A 106 -11.11 0.02 15.89
N PRO A 107 -10.62 1.28 15.80
CA PRO A 107 -9.77 1.90 16.83
C PRO A 107 -10.49 2.11 18.16
N ARG A 108 -11.83 2.11 18.20
CA ARG A 108 -12.62 2.24 19.42
C ARG A 108 -12.61 0.97 20.29
N GLN A 109 -12.01 -0.12 19.81
CA GLN A 109 -11.94 -1.42 20.50
C GLN A 109 -10.54 -1.69 21.07
N GLY A 110 -10.13 -0.96 22.11
CA GLY A 110 -9.20 -1.47 23.10
C GLY A 110 -7.69 -1.38 22.87
N ARG A 111 -7.17 -0.68 21.84
CA ARG A 111 -5.73 -0.44 21.65
C ARG A 111 -5.39 1.05 21.72
N ASN A 112 -4.15 1.37 22.14
CA ASN A 112 -3.66 2.76 22.08
C ASN A 112 -3.26 3.10 20.63
N HIS A 113 -4.27 3.41 19.81
CA HIS A 113 -4.11 3.69 18.38
C HIS A 113 -3.37 5.01 18.08
N VAL A 114 -3.32 5.93 19.04
CA VAL A 114 -2.62 7.22 18.85
C VAL A 114 -1.14 7.01 18.56
N HIS A 115 -0.52 6.00 19.14
CA HIS A 115 0.89 5.69 18.92
C HIS A 115 1.16 4.79 17.72
N HIS A 116 0.24 3.91 17.39
CA HIS A 116 0.46 2.87 16.37
C HIS A 116 -0.38 3.06 15.10
N GLY A 117 -1.35 3.98 15.13
CA GLY A 117 -2.28 4.20 14.02
C GLY A 117 -3.38 3.14 13.94
N LEU A 118 -4.05 3.11 12.80
CA LEU A 118 -5.04 2.11 12.47
C LEU A 118 -4.35 0.79 12.11
N PHE A 119 -5.03 -0.31 12.37
CA PHE A 119 -4.56 -1.66 12.04
C PHE A 119 -5.46 -2.30 10.98
N GLY A 120 -4.83 -3.01 10.07
CA GLY A 120 -5.49 -3.94 9.16
C GLY A 120 -5.28 -5.38 9.59
N ARG A 121 -6.32 -6.22 9.44
CA ARG A 121 -6.18 -7.66 9.54
C ARG A 121 -5.83 -8.19 8.16
N ALA A 122 -4.71 -8.91 8.09
CA ALA A 122 -4.17 -9.41 6.83
C ALA A 122 -3.88 -10.91 6.92
N HIS A 123 -4.04 -11.60 5.80
CA HIS A 123 -3.69 -13.01 5.64
C HIS A 123 -2.33 -13.12 4.95
N HIS A 124 -1.43 -13.88 5.56
CA HIS A 124 -0.18 -14.31 4.96
C HIS A 124 -0.09 -15.83 5.02
N HIS A 125 -0.24 -16.50 3.89
CA HIS A 125 -0.37 -17.96 3.80
C HIS A 125 -1.52 -18.49 4.68
N ARG A 126 -1.19 -19.12 5.82
CA ARG A 126 -2.16 -19.67 6.78
C ARG A 126 -2.28 -18.86 8.06
N GLU A 127 -1.55 -17.76 8.15
CA GLU A 127 -1.50 -16.92 9.33
C GLU A 127 -2.37 -15.69 9.14
N VAL A 128 -2.98 -15.25 10.24
CA VAL A 128 -3.71 -13.99 10.32
C VAL A 128 -2.88 -13.04 11.13
N LEU A 129 -2.54 -11.91 10.53
CA LEU A 129 -1.69 -10.88 11.11
C LEU A 129 -2.51 -9.61 11.33
N GLU A 130 -2.21 -8.90 12.40
CA GLU A 130 -2.72 -7.56 12.67
C GLU A 130 -1.57 -6.57 12.54
N LEU A 131 -1.58 -5.78 11.47
CA LEU A 131 -0.46 -4.95 11.07
C LEU A 131 -0.87 -3.48 10.99
N PRO A 132 0.04 -2.53 11.32
CA PRO A 132 -0.24 -1.11 11.19
C PRO A 132 -0.55 -0.74 9.75
N LEU A 133 -1.66 -0.05 9.52
CA LEU A 133 -2.12 0.30 8.18
C LEU A 133 -1.12 1.20 7.43
N ALA A 134 -0.41 2.07 8.15
CA ALA A 134 0.61 2.96 7.57
C ALA A 134 1.89 2.23 7.09
N GLU A 135 2.03 0.93 7.37
CA GLU A 135 3.17 0.11 6.93
C GLU A 135 2.85 -0.74 5.69
N PHE A 136 1.61 -0.66 5.17
CA PHE A 136 1.26 -1.34 3.93
C PHE A 136 1.70 -0.54 2.72
N GLY A 137 2.42 -1.20 1.81
CA GLY A 137 2.63 -0.73 0.44
C GLY A 137 1.54 -1.30 -0.47
N VAL A 138 0.81 -0.44 -1.16
CA VAL A 138 -0.23 -0.85 -2.10
C VAL A 138 0.23 -0.51 -3.50
N MET A 139 -0.02 -1.40 -4.47
CA MET A 139 0.41 -1.19 -5.85
C MET A 139 -0.41 -0.05 -6.50
N GLU A 140 0.22 0.72 -7.40
CA GLU A 140 -0.38 1.90 -8.04
C GLU A 140 -1.67 1.62 -8.82
N ASP A 141 -1.83 0.41 -9.35
CA ASP A 141 -3.02 -0.03 -10.08
C ASP A 141 -4.18 -0.46 -9.16
N ASN A 142 -3.95 -0.55 -7.87
CA ASN A 142 -4.98 -0.90 -6.88
C ASN A 142 -5.80 0.35 -6.52
N PRO A 143 -7.14 0.28 -6.53
CA PRO A 143 -7.99 1.44 -6.21
C PRO A 143 -7.80 1.97 -4.78
N ASN A 144 -7.22 1.19 -3.88
CA ASN A 144 -6.94 1.60 -2.50
C ASN A 144 -5.58 2.31 -2.33
N CYS A 145 -4.72 2.35 -3.37
CA CYS A 145 -3.36 2.87 -3.27
C CYS A 145 -3.35 4.31 -2.69
N GLU A 146 -4.07 5.21 -3.33
CA GLU A 146 -4.14 6.61 -2.92
C GLU A 146 -4.71 6.79 -1.49
N LEU A 147 -5.71 6.00 -1.12
CA LEU A 147 -6.34 6.06 0.21
C LEU A 147 -5.36 5.64 1.33
N ILE A 148 -4.59 4.59 1.09
CA ILE A 148 -3.61 4.07 2.06
C ILE A 148 -2.41 5.02 2.15
N ASP A 149 -1.93 5.55 1.02
CA ASP A 149 -0.82 6.49 0.99
C ASP A 149 -1.17 7.81 1.69
N ASP A 150 -2.38 8.33 1.47
CA ASP A 150 -2.87 9.55 2.15
C ASP A 150 -2.98 9.34 3.67
N TYR A 151 -3.50 8.19 4.08
CA TYR A 151 -3.54 7.84 5.49
C TYR A 151 -2.14 7.74 6.11
N ALA A 152 -1.22 7.02 5.46
CA ALA A 152 0.14 6.84 5.94
C ALA A 152 0.87 8.19 6.05
N TYR A 153 0.76 9.05 5.03
CA TYR A 153 1.32 10.40 5.04
C TYR A 153 0.79 11.23 6.21
N TRP A 154 -0.53 11.32 6.38
CA TRP A 154 -1.13 12.06 7.48
C TRP A 154 -0.69 11.52 8.84
N PHE A 155 -0.76 10.20 9.02
CA PHE A 155 -0.41 9.58 10.29
C PHE A 155 1.04 9.81 10.69
N VAL A 156 1.98 9.85 9.74
CA VAL A 156 3.41 10.06 10.01
C VAL A 156 3.73 11.53 10.26
N ASN A 157 3.11 12.45 9.51
CA ASN A 157 3.50 13.87 9.50
C ASN A 157 2.69 14.76 10.46
N CYS A 158 1.55 14.29 10.97
CA CYS A 158 0.67 15.07 11.84
C CYS A 158 0.63 14.57 13.30
N ARG A 159 1.72 13.96 13.78
CA ARG A 159 1.87 13.51 15.18
C ARG A 159 2.22 14.64 16.13
#